data_33c4f73883f771a7239ac1a68f7d522e
#
_entry.id   33c4f73883f771a7239ac1a68f7d522e
#
_cell.length_a   1.000
_cell.length_b   1.000
_cell.length_c   1.000
_cell.angle_alpha   90.00
_cell.angle_beta   90.00
_cell.angle_gamma   90.00
#
_symmetry.space_group_name_H-M   'P 1'
#
loop_
_entity.id
_entity.type
_entity.pdbx_description
1 polymer ?
#
loop_
_entity_poly.entity_id
_entity_poly.type
_entity_poly.pdbx_seq_one_letter_code
_entity_poly.pdbx_strand_id
1 'polypeptide(L)'
;VDSGKFDWAANKERFKRLNEPDVSYHGVVYTEALGEAAYIGRARVVPLRNMGAAISPSTSFSVLQGIETLPLRMDRICENTQKVAEHLKDHDQVEWVKYAGLSDDPYKALADKYMEGRASGILSFGVKGGIESATKFIDALNLVTRLVNIGDAKSLACHPASTTHRQL
;
A
#
# COMPACT_ATOMS: atom_id res chain seq x y z
N VAL A 1 13.03 1.36 8.20
CA VAL A 1 13.20 2.76 8.61
C VAL A 1 14.65 3.01 8.99
N ASP A 2 15.21 2.30 9.95
CA ASP A 2 16.62 2.43 10.35
C ASP A 2 17.51 1.51 9.49
N SER A 3 17.68 1.90 8.23
CA SER A 3 18.47 1.14 7.24
C SER A 3 19.92 1.63 7.11
N GLY A 4 20.32 2.64 7.90
CA GLY A 4 21.60 3.32 7.76
C GLY A 4 21.72 4.24 6.53
N LYS A 5 20.67 4.33 5.71
CA LYS A 5 20.69 5.15 4.49
C LYS A 5 20.21 6.59 4.70
N PHE A 6 19.56 6.88 5.82
CA PHE A 6 19.04 8.19 6.13
C PHE A 6 19.81 8.82 7.29
N ASP A 7 20.40 9.97 7.04
CA ASP A 7 21.13 10.73 8.07
C ASP A 7 20.14 11.56 8.91
N TRP A 8 19.77 11.01 10.06
CA TRP A 8 18.89 11.66 11.03
C TRP A 8 19.52 12.93 11.62
N ALA A 9 20.83 12.95 11.80
CA ALA A 9 21.55 14.05 12.41
C ALA A 9 21.67 15.26 11.47
N ALA A 10 21.78 15.05 10.16
CA ALA A 10 21.83 16.13 9.18
C ALA A 10 20.49 16.88 9.04
N ASN A 11 19.37 16.32 9.51
CA ASN A 11 18.04 16.89 9.38
C ASN A 11 17.47 17.36 10.71
N LYS A 12 18.26 18.03 11.55
CA LYS A 12 17.93 18.41 12.93
C LYS A 12 16.62 19.17 13.05
N GLU A 13 16.38 20.17 12.22
CA GLU A 13 15.18 21.00 12.28
C GLU A 13 13.89 20.19 12.02
N ARG A 14 13.95 19.22 11.13
CA ARG A 14 12.81 18.36 10.83
C ARG A 14 12.59 17.28 11.89
N PHE A 15 13.67 16.75 12.47
CA PHE A 15 13.64 15.64 13.42
C PHE A 15 14.17 16.03 14.80
N LYS A 16 13.71 17.18 15.33
CA LYS A 16 14.12 17.70 16.65
C LYS A 16 14.08 16.66 17.75
N ARG A 17 13.00 15.86 17.79
CA ARG A 17 12.81 14.82 18.82
C ARG A 17 13.85 13.67 18.78
N LEU A 18 14.68 13.58 17.76
CA LEU A 18 15.79 12.65 17.68
C LEU A 18 17.13 13.34 17.98
N ASN A 19 17.21 14.65 17.78
CA ASN A 19 18.43 15.45 17.81
C ASN A 19 18.54 16.41 19.01
N GLU A 20 17.49 16.51 19.82
CA GLU A 20 17.48 17.33 21.03
C GLU A 20 17.36 16.43 22.27
N PRO A 21 17.82 16.89 23.45
CA PRO A 21 17.71 16.15 24.69
C PRO A 21 16.25 15.80 25.03
N ASP A 22 15.94 14.53 25.21
CA ASP A 22 14.61 14.06 25.58
C ASP A 22 14.48 14.04 27.10
N VAL A 23 13.82 15.04 27.67
CA VAL A 23 13.59 15.15 29.12
C VAL A 23 12.78 13.98 29.69
N SER A 24 11.96 13.30 28.87
CA SER A 24 11.17 12.13 29.27
C SER A 24 12.02 10.87 29.37
N TYR A 25 13.25 10.91 28.85
CA TYR A 25 14.19 9.78 28.88
C TYR A 25 15.60 10.25 29.21
N HIS A 26 15.77 10.80 30.44
CA HIS A 26 17.05 11.18 31.03
C HIS A 26 17.92 12.16 30.21
N GLY A 27 17.30 12.97 29.34
CA GLY A 27 18.03 13.93 28.52
C GLY A 27 18.81 13.30 27.34
N VAL A 28 18.48 12.08 26.94
CA VAL A 28 19.16 11.40 25.83
C VAL A 28 18.91 12.11 24.51
N VAL A 29 19.97 12.32 23.73
CA VAL A 29 19.92 12.68 22.31
C VAL A 29 20.07 11.38 21.51
N TYR A 30 19.00 10.96 20.86
CA TYR A 30 18.92 9.62 20.25
C TYR A 30 19.91 9.42 19.09
N THR A 31 20.16 10.47 18.30
CA THR A 31 21.14 10.42 17.21
C THR A 31 22.57 10.25 17.71
N GLU A 32 22.89 10.79 18.88
CA GLU A 32 24.21 10.63 19.49
C GLU A 32 24.35 9.27 20.17
N ALA A 33 23.31 8.84 20.87
CA ALA A 33 23.35 7.59 21.65
C ALA A 33 23.19 6.32 20.80
N LEU A 34 22.43 6.38 19.71
CA LEU A 34 22.02 5.22 18.93
C LEU A 34 22.35 5.30 17.43
N GLY A 35 22.85 6.44 16.95
CA GLY A 35 23.24 6.63 15.55
C GLY A 35 22.11 6.26 14.58
N GLU A 36 22.38 5.30 13.73
CA GLU A 36 21.43 4.82 12.72
C GLU A 36 20.12 4.27 13.30
N ALA A 37 20.15 3.71 14.52
CA ALA A 37 18.98 3.16 15.21
C ALA A 37 18.18 4.21 16.02
N ALA A 38 18.44 5.50 15.84
CA ALA A 38 17.83 6.59 16.61
C ALA A 38 16.29 6.57 16.57
N TYR A 39 15.70 6.36 15.41
CA TYR A 39 14.24 6.32 15.25
C TYR A 39 13.61 5.14 15.98
N ILE A 40 14.07 3.92 15.74
CA ILE A 40 13.54 2.71 16.40
C ILE A 40 13.81 2.77 17.91
N GLY A 41 14.98 3.24 18.32
CA GLY A 41 15.31 3.40 19.72
C GLY A 41 14.31 4.31 20.44
N ARG A 42 14.08 5.52 19.89
CA ARG A 42 13.07 6.44 20.44
C ARG A 42 11.67 5.86 20.38
N ALA A 43 11.29 5.21 19.28
CA ALA A 43 9.96 4.60 19.15
C ALA A 43 9.68 3.57 20.28
N ARG A 44 10.70 2.83 20.72
CA ARG A 44 10.58 1.87 21.81
C ARG A 44 10.46 2.54 23.17
N VAL A 45 11.31 3.53 23.47
CA VAL A 45 11.40 4.09 24.83
C VAL A 45 10.40 5.22 25.10
N VAL A 46 9.75 5.76 24.09
CA VAL A 46 8.73 6.81 24.25
C VAL A 46 7.35 6.32 23.79
N PRO A 47 7.01 6.22 22.50
CA PRO A 47 5.66 5.83 22.08
C PRO A 47 5.25 4.45 22.58
N LEU A 48 6.09 3.43 22.39
CA LEU A 48 5.76 2.07 22.82
C LEU A 48 5.60 1.97 24.34
N ARG A 49 6.52 2.56 25.09
CA ARG A 49 6.46 2.57 26.56
C ARG A 49 5.21 3.27 27.08
N ASN A 50 4.85 4.41 26.50
CA ASN A 50 3.73 5.23 26.99
C ASN A 50 2.37 4.66 26.56
N MET A 51 2.26 4.11 25.35
CA MET A 51 1.01 3.59 24.80
C MET A 51 0.82 2.09 25.08
N GLY A 52 1.91 1.35 25.31
CA GLY A 52 1.87 -0.10 25.53
C GLY A 52 1.37 -0.91 24.32
N ALA A 53 1.37 -0.31 23.12
CA ALA A 53 0.85 -0.95 21.91
C ALA A 53 1.76 -2.11 21.49
N ALA A 54 1.32 -3.33 21.76
CA ALA A 54 2.01 -4.56 21.37
C ALA A 54 1.02 -5.53 20.73
N ILE A 55 1.49 -6.24 19.70
CA ILE A 55 0.70 -7.28 19.05
C ILE A 55 0.52 -8.48 20.01
N SER A 56 -0.69 -9.02 20.10
CA SER A 56 -0.94 -10.22 20.90
C SER A 56 -0.31 -11.47 20.24
N PRO A 57 0.03 -12.52 21.00
CA PRO A 57 0.53 -13.77 20.44
C PRO A 57 -0.44 -14.40 19.42
N SER A 58 -1.74 -14.39 19.70
CA SER A 58 -2.77 -14.90 18.78
C SER A 58 -2.82 -14.12 17.47
N THR A 59 -2.72 -12.79 17.53
CA THR A 59 -2.68 -11.95 16.35
C THR A 59 -1.39 -12.19 15.56
N SER A 60 -0.25 -12.33 16.24
CA SER A 60 1.03 -12.66 15.59
C SER A 60 0.95 -14.00 14.86
N PHE A 61 0.36 -15.02 15.47
CA PHE A 61 0.15 -16.31 14.84
C PHE A 61 -0.72 -16.20 13.59
N SER A 62 -1.85 -15.48 13.68
CA SER A 62 -2.74 -15.27 12.51
C SER A 62 -2.06 -14.53 11.36
N VAL A 63 -1.21 -13.54 11.67
CA VAL A 63 -0.41 -12.82 10.65
C VAL A 63 0.58 -13.75 9.99
N LEU A 64 1.30 -14.58 10.75
CA LEU A 64 2.25 -15.56 10.22
C LEU A 64 1.55 -16.56 9.28
N GLN A 65 0.38 -17.08 9.68
CA GLN A 65 -0.42 -17.98 8.82
C GLN A 65 -0.81 -17.29 7.49
N GLY A 66 -1.17 -16.00 7.55
CA GLY A 66 -1.46 -15.21 6.34
C GLY A 66 -0.23 -15.02 5.44
N ILE A 67 0.95 -14.86 6.02
CA ILE A 67 2.21 -14.67 5.30
C ILE A 67 2.64 -15.96 4.58
N GLU A 68 2.45 -17.14 5.17
CA GLU A 68 2.86 -18.42 4.57
C GLU A 68 2.24 -18.67 3.19
N THR A 69 1.00 -18.21 2.97
CA THR A 69 0.30 -18.37 1.68
C THR A 69 0.35 -17.13 0.80
N LEU A 70 0.96 -16.04 1.28
CA LEU A 70 0.96 -14.75 0.57
C LEU A 70 1.59 -14.82 -0.83
N PRO A 71 2.74 -15.47 -1.05
CA PRO A 71 3.33 -15.57 -2.38
C PRO A 71 2.39 -16.25 -3.39
N LEU A 72 1.76 -17.35 -3.01
CA LEU A 72 0.82 -18.10 -3.87
C LEU A 72 -0.41 -17.25 -4.22
N ARG A 73 -0.94 -16.52 -3.24
CA ARG A 73 -2.09 -15.62 -3.47
C ARG A 73 -1.71 -14.45 -4.37
N MET A 74 -0.54 -13.85 -4.16
CA MET A 74 -0.09 -12.71 -4.97
C MET A 74 0.22 -13.11 -6.40
N ASP A 75 0.81 -14.28 -6.65
CA ASP A 75 1.02 -14.80 -8.00
C ASP A 75 -0.31 -14.93 -8.75
N ARG A 76 -1.31 -15.54 -8.12
CA ARG A 76 -2.64 -15.71 -8.72
C ARG A 76 -3.36 -14.36 -8.91
N ILE A 77 -3.27 -13.45 -7.95
CA ILE A 77 -3.86 -12.12 -8.04
C ILE A 77 -3.25 -11.34 -9.22
N CYS A 78 -1.93 -11.33 -9.35
CA CYS A 78 -1.24 -10.62 -10.44
C CYS A 78 -1.58 -11.22 -11.80
N GLU A 79 -1.59 -12.55 -11.92
CA GLU A 79 -1.99 -13.24 -13.16
C GLU A 79 -3.43 -12.89 -13.57
N ASN A 80 -4.36 -12.93 -12.62
CA ASN A 80 -5.76 -12.61 -12.89
C ASN A 80 -5.93 -11.14 -13.28
N THR A 81 -5.23 -10.23 -12.58
CA THR A 81 -5.31 -8.78 -12.87
C THR A 81 -4.76 -8.47 -14.26
N GLN A 82 -3.68 -9.13 -14.67
CA GLN A 82 -3.13 -9.00 -16.03
C GLN A 82 -4.18 -9.36 -17.09
N LYS A 83 -4.80 -10.53 -16.95
CA LYS A 83 -5.84 -11.00 -17.89
C LYS A 83 -7.06 -10.06 -17.94
N VAL A 84 -7.48 -9.55 -16.78
CA VAL A 84 -8.59 -8.58 -16.70
C VAL A 84 -8.21 -7.27 -17.35
N ALA A 85 -6.98 -6.75 -17.12
CA ALA A 85 -6.50 -5.52 -17.74
C ALA A 85 -6.46 -5.62 -19.26
N GLU A 86 -5.95 -6.73 -19.80
CA GLU A 86 -5.92 -7.02 -21.25
C GLU A 86 -7.33 -7.08 -21.83
N HIS A 87 -8.24 -7.81 -21.19
CA HIS A 87 -9.64 -7.88 -21.62
C HIS A 87 -10.33 -6.53 -21.62
N LEU A 88 -10.12 -5.72 -20.57
CA LEU A 88 -10.72 -4.38 -20.48
C LEU A 88 -10.15 -3.42 -21.52
N LYS A 89 -8.85 -3.55 -21.84
CA LYS A 89 -8.21 -2.71 -22.87
C LYS A 89 -8.84 -2.90 -24.25
N ASP A 90 -9.25 -4.12 -24.56
CA ASP A 90 -9.85 -4.47 -25.85
C ASP A 90 -11.38 -4.34 -25.85
N HIS A 91 -12.00 -3.92 -24.76
CA HIS A 91 -13.44 -3.85 -24.63
C HIS A 91 -14.03 -2.55 -25.16
N ASP A 92 -14.99 -2.61 -26.07
CA ASP A 92 -15.61 -1.47 -26.78
C ASP A 92 -16.18 -0.37 -25.86
N GLN A 93 -16.65 -0.71 -24.69
CA GLN A 93 -17.24 0.22 -23.71
C GLN A 93 -16.21 0.82 -22.75
N VAL A 94 -14.94 0.42 -22.83
CA VAL A 94 -13.86 0.96 -22.01
C VAL A 94 -13.13 2.05 -22.80
N GLU A 95 -12.87 3.16 -22.14
CA GLU A 95 -12.19 4.32 -22.73
C GLU A 95 -10.70 4.28 -22.48
N TRP A 96 -10.30 3.87 -21.27
CA TRP A 96 -8.89 3.75 -20.87
C TRP A 96 -8.71 2.72 -19.76
N VAL A 97 -7.53 2.13 -19.70
CA VAL A 97 -7.07 1.25 -18.61
C VAL A 97 -5.71 1.72 -18.14
N LYS A 98 -5.50 1.76 -16.84
CA LYS A 98 -4.21 2.05 -16.19
C LYS A 98 -3.80 0.85 -15.34
N TYR A 99 -2.76 0.18 -15.78
CA TYR A 99 -2.19 -0.98 -15.08
C TYR A 99 -0.74 -1.18 -15.51
N ALA A 100 0.18 -1.13 -14.58
CA ALA A 100 1.61 -1.19 -14.85
C ALA A 100 2.10 -2.51 -15.48
N GLY A 101 1.24 -3.52 -15.60
CA GLY A 101 1.51 -4.77 -16.32
C GLY A 101 1.28 -4.69 -17.83
N LEU A 102 0.55 -3.68 -18.33
CA LEU A 102 0.32 -3.51 -19.76
C LEU A 102 1.60 -3.01 -20.43
N SER A 103 1.84 -3.49 -21.66
CA SER A 103 3.07 -3.20 -22.43
C SER A 103 3.27 -1.72 -22.76
N ASP A 104 2.19 -0.97 -22.85
CA ASP A 104 2.14 0.45 -23.17
C ASP A 104 1.95 1.36 -21.95
N ASP A 105 1.89 0.80 -20.75
CA ASP A 105 1.81 1.60 -19.52
C ASP A 105 3.17 2.26 -19.22
N PRO A 106 3.20 3.57 -18.89
CA PRO A 106 4.45 4.30 -18.64
C PRO A 106 5.26 3.75 -17.46
N TYR A 107 4.65 3.00 -16.56
CA TYR A 107 5.31 2.41 -15.41
C TYR A 107 5.70 0.93 -15.58
N LYS A 108 5.49 0.35 -16.78
CA LYS A 108 5.84 -1.05 -17.07
C LYS A 108 7.29 -1.38 -16.73
N ALA A 109 8.23 -0.54 -17.16
CA ALA A 109 9.65 -0.76 -16.87
C ALA A 109 9.98 -0.73 -15.36
N LEU A 110 9.26 0.08 -14.57
CA LEU A 110 9.42 0.10 -13.11
C LEU A 110 8.80 -1.14 -12.46
N ALA A 111 7.66 -1.60 -12.96
CA ALA A 111 7.05 -2.85 -12.51
C ALA A 111 7.97 -4.05 -12.78
N ASP A 112 8.57 -4.13 -13.95
CA ASP A 112 9.54 -5.18 -14.28
C ASP A 112 10.77 -5.13 -13.36
N LYS A 113 11.29 -3.93 -13.10
CA LYS A 113 12.47 -3.74 -12.26
C LYS A 113 12.24 -4.08 -10.79
N TYR A 114 11.12 -3.68 -10.23
CA TYR A 114 10.88 -3.76 -8.77
C TYR A 114 9.96 -4.89 -8.35
N MET A 115 9.15 -5.42 -9.26
CA MET A 115 8.14 -6.45 -8.98
C MET A 115 8.33 -7.71 -9.86
N GLU A 116 9.48 -7.87 -10.47
CA GLU A 116 9.83 -9.06 -11.28
C GLU A 116 8.78 -9.39 -12.36
N GLY A 117 8.23 -8.34 -13.01
CA GLY A 117 7.20 -8.48 -14.03
C GLY A 117 5.77 -8.67 -13.49
N ARG A 118 5.58 -8.74 -12.18
CA ARG A 118 4.27 -8.77 -11.53
C ARG A 118 3.84 -7.33 -11.22
N ALA A 119 2.73 -6.89 -11.74
CA ALA A 119 2.36 -5.47 -11.65
C ALA A 119 1.29 -5.14 -10.59
N SER A 120 1.10 -5.97 -9.58
CA SER A 120 0.10 -5.85 -8.52
C SER A 120 -1.30 -6.40 -8.86
N GLY A 121 -2.18 -6.36 -7.85
CA GLY A 121 -3.59 -6.76 -7.96
C GLY A 121 -4.56 -5.58 -8.13
N ILE A 122 -4.06 -4.40 -8.53
CA ILE A 122 -4.86 -3.18 -8.62
C ILE A 122 -4.74 -2.59 -10.02
N LEU A 123 -5.87 -2.36 -10.65
CA LEU A 123 -5.98 -1.62 -11.89
C LEU A 123 -7.06 -0.53 -11.79
N SER A 124 -7.01 0.44 -12.67
CA SER A 124 -8.06 1.44 -12.83
C SER A 124 -8.46 1.51 -14.30
N PHE A 125 -9.74 1.76 -14.56
CA PHE A 125 -10.24 1.95 -15.91
C PHE A 125 -11.42 2.90 -15.94
N GLY A 126 -11.67 3.52 -17.08
CA GLY A 126 -12.81 4.37 -17.35
C GLY A 126 -13.74 3.73 -18.37
N VAL A 127 -15.04 3.77 -18.09
CA VAL A 127 -16.09 3.37 -19.04
C VAL A 127 -16.58 4.58 -19.83
N LYS A 128 -16.96 4.38 -21.08
CA LYS A 128 -17.59 5.41 -21.92
C LYS A 128 -18.92 5.85 -21.30
N GLY A 129 -19.22 7.14 -21.39
CA GLY A 129 -20.48 7.71 -20.87
C GLY A 129 -20.39 8.28 -19.44
N GLY A 130 -19.17 8.44 -18.91
CA GLY A 130 -18.90 9.19 -17.69
C GLY A 130 -19.46 8.56 -16.42
N ILE A 131 -19.73 9.41 -15.41
CA ILE A 131 -20.11 8.99 -14.05
C ILE A 131 -21.38 8.12 -14.03
N GLU A 132 -22.38 8.45 -14.83
CA GLU A 132 -23.64 7.69 -14.87
C GLU A 132 -23.42 6.25 -15.33
N SER A 133 -22.64 6.06 -16.40
CA SER A 133 -22.30 4.72 -16.90
C SER A 133 -21.43 3.95 -15.91
N ALA A 134 -20.47 4.61 -15.28
CA ALA A 134 -19.62 3.99 -14.25
C ALA A 134 -20.41 3.54 -13.03
N THR A 135 -21.39 4.33 -12.58
CA THR A 135 -22.27 3.98 -11.48
C THR A 135 -23.17 2.77 -11.85
N LYS A 136 -23.78 2.78 -13.03
CA LYS A 136 -24.56 1.64 -13.52
C LYS A 136 -23.73 0.36 -13.62
N PHE A 137 -22.49 0.48 -14.10
CA PHE A 137 -21.56 -0.65 -14.16
C PHE A 137 -21.31 -1.25 -12.78
N ILE A 138 -20.93 -0.42 -11.79
CA ILE A 138 -20.65 -0.87 -10.41
C ILE A 138 -21.89 -1.51 -9.77
N ASP A 139 -23.07 -0.94 -9.99
CA ASP A 139 -24.31 -1.45 -9.39
C ASP A 139 -24.79 -2.76 -10.03
N ALA A 140 -24.37 -3.04 -11.27
CA ALA A 140 -24.69 -4.29 -11.99
C ALA A 140 -23.75 -5.46 -11.66
N LEU A 141 -22.67 -5.23 -10.90
CA LEU A 141 -21.71 -6.28 -10.55
C LEU A 141 -22.34 -7.33 -9.62
N ASN A 142 -22.22 -8.60 -9.99
CA ASN A 142 -22.71 -9.73 -9.19
C ASN A 142 -21.59 -10.52 -8.52
N LEU A 143 -20.51 -10.81 -9.25
CA LEU A 143 -19.36 -11.57 -8.73
C LEU A 143 -18.39 -10.69 -7.95
N VAL A 144 -18.14 -9.48 -8.45
CA VAL A 144 -17.19 -8.53 -7.87
C VAL A 144 -17.89 -7.75 -6.77
N THR A 145 -17.36 -7.77 -5.57
CA THR A 145 -17.93 -7.10 -4.40
C THR A 145 -17.64 -5.60 -4.44
N ARG A 146 -18.66 -4.78 -4.22
CA ARG A 146 -18.46 -3.32 -4.08
C ARG A 146 -17.88 -2.98 -2.71
N LEU A 147 -16.56 -2.93 -2.65
CA LEU A 147 -15.79 -2.72 -1.43
C LEU A 147 -14.39 -2.19 -1.79
N VAL A 148 -13.71 -1.60 -0.82
CA VAL A 148 -12.29 -1.19 -0.91
C VAL A 148 -11.49 -1.98 0.10
N ASN A 149 -10.59 -2.84 -0.39
CA ASN A 149 -9.56 -3.51 0.39
C ASN A 149 -8.43 -3.95 -0.54
N ILE A 150 -7.19 -3.93 -0.08
CA ILE A 150 -6.02 -4.33 -0.88
C ILE A 150 -5.58 -5.72 -0.46
N GLY A 151 -5.44 -6.63 -1.43
CA GLY A 151 -4.99 -8.01 -1.19
C GLY A 151 -6.06 -8.93 -0.63
N ASP A 152 -7.34 -8.56 -0.75
CA ASP A 152 -8.46 -9.44 -0.40
C ASP A 152 -8.48 -10.69 -1.29
N ALA A 153 -8.99 -11.79 -0.75
CA ALA A 153 -9.21 -13.02 -1.52
C ALA A 153 -10.38 -12.90 -2.54
N LYS A 154 -11.26 -11.92 -2.35
CA LYS A 154 -12.37 -11.62 -3.26
C LYS A 154 -11.97 -10.55 -4.26
N SER A 155 -12.54 -10.61 -5.46
CA SER A 155 -12.44 -9.50 -6.42
C SER A 155 -13.33 -8.34 -5.97
N LEU A 156 -12.74 -7.15 -5.93
CA LEU A 156 -13.37 -5.94 -5.42
C LEU A 156 -13.36 -4.85 -6.48
N ALA A 157 -14.38 -3.99 -6.45
CA ALA A 157 -14.43 -2.78 -7.26
C ALA A 157 -15.06 -1.63 -6.48
N CYS A 158 -14.64 -0.42 -6.78
CA CYS A 158 -15.27 0.81 -6.30
C CYS A 158 -15.29 1.87 -7.40
N HIS A 159 -16.18 2.83 -7.27
CA HIS A 159 -16.20 4.04 -8.08
C HIS A 159 -15.69 5.21 -7.21
N PRO A 160 -14.40 5.58 -7.30
CA PRO A 160 -13.80 6.53 -6.35
C PRO A 160 -14.51 7.86 -6.28
N ALA A 161 -14.90 8.44 -7.42
CA ALA A 161 -15.54 9.75 -7.50
C ALA A 161 -16.88 9.83 -6.76
N SER A 162 -17.63 8.72 -6.61
CA SER A 162 -18.89 8.70 -5.85
C SER A 162 -18.75 8.12 -4.44
N THR A 163 -17.58 7.59 -4.08
CA THR A 163 -17.35 6.91 -2.80
C THR A 163 -16.15 7.48 -2.04
N THR A 164 -14.97 6.89 -2.22
CA THR A 164 -13.78 7.19 -1.41
C THR A 164 -13.18 8.57 -1.68
N HIS A 165 -13.41 9.16 -2.85
CA HIS A 165 -12.87 10.46 -3.26
C HIS A 165 -13.97 11.49 -3.58
N ARG A 166 -15.17 11.30 -3.03
CA ARG A 166 -16.32 12.18 -3.29
C ARG A 166 -16.08 13.63 -2.86
N GLN A 167 -15.13 13.86 -1.98
CA GLN A 167 -14.82 15.19 -1.45
C GLN A 167 -13.73 15.93 -2.25
N LEU A 168 -13.14 15.28 -3.26
CA LEU A 168 -12.15 15.84 -4.16
C LEU A 168 -12.81 16.25 -5.47
#